data_b70a67b4ddea0b3b8a7fcc2aa38bfea7
#
_entry.id   b70a67b4ddea0b3b8a7fcc2aa38bfea7
#
_cell.length_a   1.000
_cell.length_b   1.000
_cell.length_c   1.000
_cell.angle_alpha   90.00
_cell.angle_beta   90.00
_cell.angle_gamma   90.00
#
_symmetry.space_group_name_H-M   'P 1'
#
loop_
_entity.id
_entity.type
_entity.pdbx_description
1 polymer ?
#
loop_
_entity_poly.entity_id
_entity_poly.type
_entity_poly.pdbx_seq_one_letter_code
_entity_poly.pdbx_strand_id
1 'polypeptide(L)'
;MKSVADMLPISTALGFRPDQSMDEGWAGLHELAEASAAGAARRQQLQSAVELQNYQFNTHGVELGQSYSSDAVVPDGSDAPAPARDQELYYTPSTRPGGRLPHVWLQAGTDTVSTLDICSAEQLTLIVGIGGEPWIRAAEKTAADLGVRLSTRSVGYRQLYDDVCGDWWRISDIEDDGCLLVRPDRHIAWRSAQLPDDPAAELRRVLGQMLALSDPATCRDDLSFPQ
;
A
#
# COMPACT_ATOMS: atom_id res chain seq x y z
N MET A 1 13.91 -11.29 8.74
CA MET A 1 14.68 -10.21 8.09
C MET A 1 16.14 -10.64 8.00
N LYS A 2 16.68 -10.73 6.79
CA LYS A 2 18.11 -11.02 6.59
C LYS A 2 18.88 -9.74 6.94
N SER A 3 19.62 -9.76 8.04
CA SER A 3 20.47 -8.62 8.41
C SER A 3 21.75 -8.66 7.60
N VAL A 4 22.01 -7.62 6.82
CA VAL A 4 23.27 -7.45 6.07
C VAL A 4 24.06 -6.34 6.76
N ALA A 5 24.83 -6.72 7.77
CA ALA A 5 25.61 -5.76 8.54
C ALA A 5 26.98 -5.44 7.91
N ASP A 6 27.34 -6.06 6.76
CA ASP A 6 28.73 -6.04 6.31
C ASP A 6 28.85 -5.82 4.79
N MET A 7 29.61 -4.80 4.40
CA MET A 7 30.03 -4.55 3.00
C MET A 7 31.21 -5.41 2.56
N LEU A 8 31.76 -6.22 3.44
CA LEU A 8 32.92 -7.07 3.19
C LEU A 8 32.75 -8.01 1.99
N PRO A 9 31.57 -8.65 1.78
CA PRO A 9 31.37 -9.50 0.60
C PRO A 9 31.56 -8.77 -0.73
N ILE A 10 31.08 -7.51 -0.82
CA ILE A 10 31.27 -6.68 -2.04
C ILE A 10 32.73 -6.32 -2.22
N SER A 11 33.39 -5.82 -1.17
CA SER A 11 34.80 -5.47 -1.22
C SER A 11 35.66 -6.68 -1.61
N THR A 12 35.36 -7.84 -1.04
CA THR A 12 36.06 -9.11 -1.36
C THR A 12 35.88 -9.51 -2.84
N ALA A 13 34.61 -9.41 -3.34
CA ALA A 13 34.31 -9.73 -4.74
C ALA A 13 35.00 -8.74 -5.73
N LEU A 14 35.14 -7.49 -5.32
CA LEU A 14 35.91 -6.48 -6.06
C LEU A 14 37.41 -6.71 -6.01
N GLY A 15 37.90 -7.60 -5.15
CA GLY A 15 39.31 -7.94 -5.03
C GLY A 15 40.00 -7.29 -3.84
N PHE A 16 39.29 -6.56 -2.98
CA PHE A 16 39.87 -5.87 -1.83
C PHE A 16 39.53 -6.57 -0.51
N ARG A 17 40.59 -6.99 0.20
CA ARG A 17 40.54 -7.61 1.52
C ARG A 17 41.49 -6.91 2.48
N PRO A 18 41.20 -6.88 3.79
CA PRO A 18 42.03 -6.17 4.78
C PRO A 18 43.51 -6.59 4.79
N ASP A 19 43.80 -7.87 4.51
CA ASP A 19 45.11 -8.47 4.70
C ASP A 19 45.90 -8.65 3.41
N GLN A 20 45.60 -7.89 2.34
CA GLN A 20 46.25 -8.01 1.04
C GLN A 20 46.99 -6.74 0.64
N SER A 21 47.95 -6.88 -0.28
CA SER A 21 48.62 -5.75 -0.90
C SER A 21 47.68 -5.03 -1.90
N MET A 22 47.99 -3.78 -2.21
CA MET A 22 47.27 -3.02 -3.22
C MET A 22 47.33 -3.66 -4.60
N ASP A 23 48.50 -4.24 -4.97
CA ASP A 23 48.69 -4.89 -6.26
C ASP A 23 47.77 -6.12 -6.40
N GLU A 24 47.67 -6.94 -5.35
CA GLU A 24 46.70 -8.06 -5.33
C GLU A 24 45.23 -7.58 -5.44
N GLY A 25 44.91 -6.46 -4.82
CA GLY A 25 43.60 -5.84 -4.95
C GLY A 25 43.27 -5.41 -6.38
N TRP A 26 44.20 -4.70 -7.00
CA TRP A 26 44.10 -4.30 -8.40
C TRP A 26 44.04 -5.49 -9.37
N ALA A 27 44.82 -6.52 -9.14
CA ALA A 27 44.72 -7.75 -9.93
C ALA A 27 43.37 -8.40 -9.85
N GLY A 28 42.77 -8.47 -8.63
CA GLY A 28 41.43 -8.97 -8.43
C GLY A 28 40.36 -8.14 -9.13
N LEU A 29 40.52 -6.81 -9.13
CA LEU A 29 39.60 -5.91 -9.85
C LEU A 29 39.70 -6.09 -11.37
N HIS A 30 40.89 -6.22 -11.91
CA HIS A 30 41.12 -6.45 -13.34
C HIS A 30 40.55 -7.80 -13.80
N GLU A 31 40.62 -8.83 -12.96
CA GLU A 31 40.06 -10.16 -13.25
C GLU A 31 38.55 -10.10 -13.56
N LEU A 32 37.81 -9.13 -12.97
CA LEU A 32 36.38 -8.93 -13.30
C LEU A 32 36.15 -8.64 -14.79
N ALA A 33 37.11 -8.01 -15.47
CA ALA A 33 37.01 -7.67 -16.88
C ALA A 33 37.50 -8.82 -17.81
N GLU A 34 38.06 -9.87 -17.26
CA GLU A 34 38.59 -10.96 -18.05
C GLU A 34 37.53 -11.92 -18.57
N ALA A 35 37.65 -12.36 -19.82
CA ALA A 35 36.85 -13.42 -20.41
C ALA A 35 37.40 -14.82 -20.03
N SER A 36 37.58 -15.03 -18.71
CA SER A 36 38.13 -16.26 -18.12
C SER A 36 37.10 -16.92 -17.17
N ALA A 37 37.33 -18.18 -16.81
CA ALA A 37 36.54 -18.88 -15.82
C ALA A 37 36.66 -18.20 -14.44
N ALA A 38 37.86 -17.70 -14.09
CA ALA A 38 38.08 -16.96 -12.84
C ALA A 38 37.30 -15.63 -12.83
N GLY A 39 37.38 -14.86 -13.93
CA GLY A 39 36.61 -13.63 -14.07
C GLY A 39 35.09 -13.86 -14.01
N ALA A 40 34.61 -14.95 -14.64
CA ALA A 40 33.20 -15.34 -14.56
C ALA A 40 32.78 -15.67 -13.12
N ALA A 41 33.57 -16.44 -12.38
CA ALA A 41 33.30 -16.77 -10.99
C ALA A 41 33.26 -15.52 -10.10
N ARG A 42 34.22 -14.60 -10.29
CA ARG A 42 34.27 -13.34 -9.54
C ARG A 42 33.10 -12.44 -9.82
N ARG A 43 32.64 -12.31 -11.08
CA ARG A 43 31.40 -11.57 -11.44
C ARG A 43 30.16 -12.18 -10.76
N GLN A 44 30.07 -13.52 -10.69
CA GLN A 44 29.01 -14.19 -10.00
C GLN A 44 29.04 -13.92 -8.47
N GLN A 45 30.22 -13.93 -7.85
CA GLN A 45 30.36 -13.56 -6.44
C GLN A 45 29.94 -12.12 -6.19
N LEU A 46 30.34 -11.18 -7.03
CA LEU A 46 29.94 -9.78 -6.94
C LEU A 46 28.43 -9.62 -7.09
N GLN A 47 27.84 -10.29 -8.07
CA GLN A 47 26.39 -10.28 -8.27
C GLN A 47 25.65 -10.78 -7.02
N SER A 48 26.07 -11.90 -6.45
CA SER A 48 25.46 -12.44 -5.23
C SER A 48 25.62 -11.51 -4.03
N ALA A 49 26.79 -10.85 -3.89
CA ALA A 49 27.03 -9.89 -2.84
C ALA A 49 26.16 -8.63 -2.98
N VAL A 50 25.97 -8.13 -4.21
CA VAL A 50 25.08 -7.01 -4.51
C VAL A 50 23.60 -7.38 -4.26
N GLU A 51 23.20 -8.57 -4.69
CA GLU A 51 21.82 -9.06 -4.44
C GLU A 51 21.52 -9.15 -2.94
N LEU A 52 22.49 -9.56 -2.14
CA LEU A 52 22.33 -9.58 -0.68
C LEU A 52 22.11 -8.18 -0.10
N GLN A 53 22.71 -7.13 -0.68
CA GLN A 53 22.50 -5.74 -0.24
C GLN A 53 21.10 -5.23 -0.49
N ASN A 54 20.33 -5.82 -1.41
CA ASN A 54 18.93 -5.44 -1.61
C ASN A 54 18.11 -5.61 -0.35
N TYR A 55 18.44 -6.58 0.54
CA TYR A 55 17.77 -6.73 1.83
C TYR A 55 18.07 -5.61 2.85
N GLN A 56 19.05 -4.78 2.57
CA GLN A 56 19.38 -3.61 3.39
C GLN A 56 18.82 -2.31 2.80
N PHE A 57 18.85 -2.16 1.48
CA PHE A 57 18.59 -0.89 0.82
C PHE A 57 17.34 -0.86 -0.05
N ASN A 58 16.79 -2.02 -0.44
CA ASN A 58 15.69 -2.11 -1.39
C ASN A 58 14.55 -3.01 -0.89
N THR A 59 14.27 -2.99 0.41
CA THR A 59 13.19 -3.77 1.02
C THR A 59 11.83 -3.10 0.86
N HIS A 60 11.44 -2.84 -0.38
CA HIS A 60 10.17 -2.16 -0.68
C HIS A 60 8.95 -2.93 -0.18
N GLY A 61 9.03 -4.26 -0.08
CA GLY A 61 7.97 -5.07 0.51
C GLY A 61 7.79 -4.78 2.01
N VAL A 62 8.88 -4.55 2.74
CA VAL A 62 8.82 -4.17 4.17
C VAL A 62 8.37 -2.72 4.34
N GLU A 63 8.89 -1.81 3.50
CA GLU A 63 8.61 -0.38 3.61
C GLU A 63 7.17 -0.01 3.22
N LEU A 64 6.63 -0.64 2.18
CA LEU A 64 5.33 -0.31 1.59
C LEU A 64 4.26 -1.35 1.87
N GLY A 65 4.65 -2.58 2.21
CA GLY A 65 3.75 -3.71 2.46
C GLY A 65 3.17 -3.77 3.87
N GLN A 66 3.31 -2.71 4.67
CA GLN A 66 2.75 -2.65 6.01
C GLN A 66 1.22 -2.75 5.98
N SER A 67 0.66 -3.56 6.86
CA SER A 67 -0.78 -3.72 7.03
C SER A 67 -1.15 -3.63 8.49
N TYR A 68 -2.22 -2.91 8.79
CA TYR A 68 -2.73 -2.72 10.14
C TYR A 68 -4.01 -3.54 10.35
N SER A 69 -4.13 -4.09 11.58
CA SER A 69 -5.36 -4.68 12.07
C SER A 69 -5.74 -3.94 13.36
N SER A 70 -6.83 -3.20 13.33
CA SER A 70 -7.32 -2.39 14.46
C SER A 70 -8.80 -2.09 14.28
N ASP A 71 -9.45 -1.53 15.29
CA ASP A 71 -10.87 -1.10 15.20
C ASP A 71 -11.10 -0.01 14.14
N ALA A 72 -10.04 0.73 13.77
CA ALA A 72 -10.09 1.73 12.69
C ALA A 72 -9.93 1.12 11.28
N VAL A 73 -9.97 -0.21 11.17
CA VAL A 73 -9.96 -0.97 9.91
C VAL A 73 -11.09 -1.98 9.94
N VAL A 74 -11.98 -1.92 8.96
CA VAL A 74 -13.09 -2.86 8.82
C VAL A 74 -12.71 -3.88 7.74
N PRO A 75 -12.41 -5.14 8.11
CA PRO A 75 -12.04 -6.15 7.14
C PRO A 75 -13.20 -6.50 6.21
N ASP A 76 -12.89 -6.79 4.96
CA ASP A 76 -13.84 -7.22 3.93
C ASP A 76 -13.86 -8.75 3.74
N GLY A 77 -13.12 -9.50 4.55
CA GLY A 77 -12.99 -10.95 4.46
C GLY A 77 -12.05 -11.46 3.35
N SER A 78 -11.43 -10.55 2.59
CA SER A 78 -10.47 -10.94 1.56
C SER A 78 -9.16 -11.45 2.15
N ASP A 79 -8.56 -12.43 1.48
CA ASP A 79 -7.21 -12.91 1.82
C ASP A 79 -6.14 -11.90 1.37
N ALA A 80 -4.98 -11.95 2.03
CA ALA A 80 -3.82 -11.21 1.57
C ALA A 80 -3.38 -11.76 0.20
N PRO A 81 -2.99 -10.88 -0.76
CA PRO A 81 -2.54 -11.35 -2.06
C PRO A 81 -1.31 -12.24 -1.91
N ALA A 82 -1.31 -13.38 -2.62
CA ALA A 82 -0.16 -14.27 -2.63
C ALA A 82 1.03 -13.56 -3.31
N PRO A 83 2.19 -13.48 -2.66
CA PRO A 83 3.33 -12.81 -3.24
C PRO A 83 3.90 -13.64 -4.39
N ALA A 84 4.09 -13.01 -5.54
CA ALA A 84 4.72 -13.65 -6.71
C ALA A 84 6.25 -13.72 -6.58
N ARG A 85 6.85 -13.00 -5.62
CA ARG A 85 8.30 -12.84 -5.40
C ARG A 85 8.60 -12.77 -3.90
N ASP A 86 9.86 -12.57 -3.57
CA ASP A 86 10.30 -12.33 -2.19
C ASP A 86 9.58 -11.14 -1.56
N GLN A 87 8.82 -11.38 -0.50
CA GLN A 87 7.97 -10.39 0.17
C GLN A 87 8.75 -9.27 0.85
N GLU A 88 10.00 -9.50 1.22
CA GLU A 88 10.82 -8.46 1.85
C GLU A 88 11.30 -7.44 0.80
N LEU A 89 11.65 -7.92 -0.40
CA LEU A 89 12.21 -7.08 -1.47
C LEU A 89 11.12 -6.42 -2.31
N TYR A 90 10.02 -7.11 -2.57
CA TYR A 90 9.03 -6.66 -3.55
C TYR A 90 7.70 -6.34 -2.89
N TYR A 91 7.25 -5.11 -3.09
CA TYR A 91 5.91 -4.69 -2.72
C TYR A 91 4.88 -5.29 -3.68
N THR A 92 3.81 -5.88 -3.12
CA THR A 92 2.65 -6.33 -3.88
C THR A 92 1.51 -5.36 -3.62
N PRO A 93 1.14 -4.49 -4.58
CA PRO A 93 0.04 -3.54 -4.40
C PRO A 93 -1.28 -4.27 -4.20
N SER A 94 -2.09 -3.79 -3.27
CA SER A 94 -3.42 -4.30 -2.97
C SER A 94 -4.27 -3.22 -2.34
N THR A 95 -5.58 -3.27 -2.57
CA THR A 95 -6.56 -2.40 -1.92
C THR A 95 -7.27 -3.07 -0.75
N ARG A 96 -6.70 -4.14 -0.23
CA ARG A 96 -7.22 -4.83 0.95
C ARG A 96 -7.23 -3.88 2.17
N PRO A 97 -8.31 -3.88 2.97
CA PRO A 97 -8.37 -3.11 4.20
C PRO A 97 -7.19 -3.38 5.14
N GLY A 98 -6.65 -2.33 5.72
CA GLY A 98 -5.43 -2.33 6.54
C GLY A 98 -4.15 -2.05 5.76
N GLY A 99 -4.13 -2.29 4.45
CA GLY A 99 -3.00 -2.00 3.58
C GLY A 99 -2.89 -0.51 3.22
N ARG A 100 -1.72 -0.12 2.75
CA ARG A 100 -1.48 1.21 2.19
C ARG A 100 -2.16 1.33 0.84
N LEU A 101 -2.78 2.49 0.55
CA LEU A 101 -3.32 2.79 -0.77
C LEU A 101 -2.23 2.68 -1.83
N PRO A 102 -2.40 1.84 -2.87
CA PRO A 102 -1.44 1.73 -3.95
C PRO A 102 -1.32 3.04 -4.74
N HIS A 103 -0.09 3.32 -5.18
CA HIS A 103 0.18 4.43 -6.09
C HIS A 103 -0.13 4.04 -7.53
N VAL A 104 -0.94 4.84 -8.21
CA VAL A 104 -1.06 4.87 -9.67
C VAL A 104 -1.16 6.31 -10.15
N TRP A 105 -0.79 6.54 -11.40
CA TRP A 105 -0.99 7.83 -12.05
C TRP A 105 -2.39 7.91 -12.67
N LEU A 106 -3.06 9.03 -12.41
CA LEU A 106 -4.39 9.37 -12.93
C LEU A 106 -4.33 10.71 -13.65
N GLN A 107 -5.26 10.95 -14.57
CA GLN A 107 -5.39 12.22 -15.26
C GLN A 107 -6.52 13.05 -14.65
N ALA A 108 -6.22 14.29 -14.24
CA ALA A 108 -7.18 15.27 -13.75
C ALA A 108 -7.18 16.50 -14.68
N GLY A 109 -8.04 16.50 -15.68
CA GLY A 109 -8.01 17.51 -16.76
C GLY A 109 -6.69 17.44 -17.52
N THR A 110 -5.83 18.45 -17.41
CA THR A 110 -4.49 18.50 -18.02
C THR A 110 -3.38 17.98 -17.14
N ASP A 111 -3.67 17.75 -15.85
CA ASP A 111 -2.66 17.42 -14.85
C ASP A 111 -2.61 15.91 -14.59
N THR A 112 -1.41 15.39 -14.40
CA THR A 112 -1.19 14.03 -13.94
C THR A 112 -1.02 14.05 -12.41
N VAL A 113 -1.84 13.28 -11.70
CA VAL A 113 -1.87 13.20 -10.23
C VAL A 113 -1.76 11.77 -9.76
N SER A 114 -1.25 11.56 -8.56
CA SER A 114 -1.20 10.24 -7.93
C SER A 114 -2.50 9.94 -7.17
N THR A 115 -2.87 8.66 -7.07
CA THR A 115 -3.89 8.21 -6.10
C THR A 115 -3.61 8.71 -4.68
N LEU A 116 -2.34 8.88 -4.33
CA LEU A 116 -1.95 9.40 -3.02
C LEU A 116 -2.21 10.90 -2.88
N ASP A 117 -2.19 11.66 -3.98
CA ASP A 117 -2.41 13.12 -3.98
C ASP A 117 -3.89 13.46 -3.89
N ILE A 118 -4.76 12.62 -4.43
CA ILE A 118 -6.22 12.84 -4.37
C ILE A 118 -6.81 12.55 -2.99
N CYS A 119 -6.06 11.90 -2.10
CA CYS A 119 -6.46 11.62 -0.72
C CYS A 119 -6.02 12.74 0.21
N SER A 120 -6.96 13.24 1.01
CA SER A 120 -6.69 14.29 2.00
C SER A 120 -5.87 13.76 3.17
N ALA A 121 -4.91 14.55 3.65
CA ALA A 121 -4.19 14.29 4.91
C ALA A 121 -4.98 14.74 6.17
N GLU A 122 -6.14 15.40 6.00
CA GLU A 122 -6.91 15.98 7.11
C GLU A 122 -8.27 15.32 7.34
N GLN A 123 -8.74 14.51 6.40
CA GLN A 123 -10.07 13.89 6.44
C GLN A 123 -10.08 12.55 5.74
N LEU A 124 -11.12 11.76 6.00
CA LEU A 124 -11.39 10.53 5.25
C LEU A 124 -11.65 10.84 3.77
N THR A 125 -11.27 9.93 2.89
CA THR A 125 -11.54 10.02 1.45
C THR A 125 -12.24 8.75 1.01
N LEU A 126 -13.42 8.88 0.39
CA LEU A 126 -14.11 7.78 -0.26
C LEU A 126 -13.78 7.82 -1.76
N ILE A 127 -13.02 6.85 -2.24
CA ILE A 127 -12.76 6.65 -3.67
C ILE A 127 -13.85 5.75 -4.20
N VAL A 128 -14.52 6.18 -5.27
CA VAL A 128 -15.62 5.45 -5.89
C VAL A 128 -15.32 5.17 -7.36
N GLY A 129 -15.85 4.08 -7.89
CA GLY A 129 -15.76 3.74 -9.30
C GLY A 129 -16.72 4.55 -10.20
N ILE A 130 -16.88 4.11 -11.45
CA ILE A 130 -17.68 4.77 -12.51
C ILE A 130 -19.16 4.85 -12.10
N GLY A 131 -19.70 3.79 -11.49
CA GLY A 131 -21.09 3.72 -10.98
C GLY A 131 -21.26 4.27 -9.57
N GLY A 132 -20.31 5.08 -9.07
CA GLY A 132 -20.21 5.46 -7.67
C GLY A 132 -21.15 6.56 -7.17
N GLU A 133 -22.06 7.09 -7.99
CA GLU A 133 -22.99 8.17 -7.61
C GLU A 133 -23.85 7.86 -6.37
N PRO A 134 -24.35 6.63 -6.16
CA PRO A 134 -25.05 6.28 -4.92
C PRO A 134 -24.16 6.40 -3.67
N TRP A 135 -22.89 6.06 -3.79
CA TRP A 135 -21.91 6.21 -2.72
C TRP A 135 -21.62 7.67 -2.38
N ILE A 136 -21.53 8.55 -3.40
CA ILE A 136 -21.35 10.00 -3.18
C ILE A 136 -22.50 10.55 -2.36
N ARG A 137 -23.74 10.25 -2.74
CA ARG A 137 -24.92 10.69 -1.97
C ARG A 137 -24.96 10.09 -0.56
N ALA A 138 -24.59 8.83 -0.42
CA ALA A 138 -24.50 8.17 0.88
C ALA A 138 -23.44 8.84 1.78
N ALA A 139 -22.28 9.18 1.21
CA ALA A 139 -21.19 9.85 1.90
C ALA A 139 -21.59 11.24 2.40
N GLU A 140 -22.21 12.06 1.56
CA GLU A 140 -22.70 13.39 1.93
C GLU A 140 -23.70 13.33 3.09
N LYS A 141 -24.71 12.45 3.00
CA LYS A 141 -25.69 12.26 4.04
C LYS A 141 -25.07 11.76 5.34
N THR A 142 -24.26 10.69 5.28
CA THR A 142 -23.70 10.06 6.47
C THR A 142 -22.67 10.97 7.15
N ALA A 143 -21.86 11.70 6.38
CA ALA A 143 -20.93 12.67 6.90
C ALA A 143 -21.63 13.79 7.68
N ALA A 144 -22.73 14.33 7.13
CA ALA A 144 -23.53 15.35 7.80
C ALA A 144 -24.19 14.82 9.08
N ASP A 145 -24.76 13.61 9.03
CA ASP A 145 -25.44 12.98 10.17
C ASP A 145 -24.49 12.67 11.34
N LEU A 146 -23.25 12.27 11.04
CA LEU A 146 -22.24 11.88 12.04
C LEU A 146 -21.30 13.03 12.42
N GLY A 147 -21.36 14.17 11.74
CA GLY A 147 -20.42 15.29 11.94
C GLY A 147 -18.98 14.95 11.54
N VAL A 148 -18.78 14.06 10.57
CA VAL A 148 -17.46 13.56 10.12
C VAL A 148 -17.05 14.29 8.85
N ARG A 149 -15.77 14.62 8.73
CA ARG A 149 -15.20 15.16 7.48
C ARG A 149 -14.87 14.01 6.53
N LEU A 150 -15.57 13.95 5.40
CA LEU A 150 -15.44 12.93 4.38
C LEU A 150 -15.47 13.58 2.99
N SER A 151 -14.45 13.35 2.19
CA SER A 151 -14.44 13.76 0.78
C SER A 151 -14.65 12.56 -0.14
N THR A 152 -15.20 12.81 -1.32
CA THR A 152 -15.40 11.78 -2.34
C THR A 152 -14.55 12.05 -3.57
N ARG A 153 -14.06 10.98 -4.21
CA ARG A 153 -13.25 11.03 -5.45
C ARG A 153 -13.71 9.94 -6.39
N SER A 154 -14.16 10.28 -7.58
CA SER A 154 -14.49 9.31 -8.62
C SER A 154 -13.28 9.02 -9.50
N VAL A 155 -12.91 7.74 -9.59
CA VAL A 155 -11.75 7.26 -10.34
C VAL A 155 -12.20 6.21 -11.36
N GLY A 156 -11.72 6.31 -12.59
CA GLY A 156 -12.03 5.38 -13.66
C GLY A 156 -12.15 6.07 -15.00
N TYR A 157 -12.53 5.33 -16.03
CA TYR A 157 -12.65 5.88 -17.38
C TYR A 157 -13.62 7.07 -17.43
N ARG A 158 -13.11 8.22 -17.88
CA ARG A 158 -13.84 9.51 -17.98
C ARG A 158 -14.47 10.01 -16.67
N GLN A 159 -13.91 9.62 -15.54
CA GLN A 159 -14.29 10.18 -14.24
C GLN A 159 -13.48 11.46 -13.94
N LEU A 160 -13.74 12.07 -12.77
CA LEU A 160 -12.97 13.23 -12.29
C LEU A 160 -11.46 12.97 -12.31
N TYR A 161 -11.07 11.74 -11.98
CA TYR A 161 -9.71 11.22 -12.09
C TYR A 161 -9.73 10.06 -13.09
N ASP A 162 -9.29 10.33 -14.31
CA ASP A 162 -9.34 9.36 -15.40
C ASP A 162 -8.18 8.36 -15.32
N ASP A 163 -8.51 7.08 -15.33
CA ASP A 163 -7.54 5.98 -15.36
C ASP A 163 -7.18 5.62 -16.80
N VAL A 164 -6.44 6.49 -17.45
CA VAL A 164 -6.11 6.40 -18.89
C VAL A 164 -5.35 5.11 -19.23
N CYS A 165 -4.49 4.64 -18.33
CA CYS A 165 -3.67 3.45 -18.55
C CYS A 165 -4.31 2.16 -18.01
N GLY A 166 -5.43 2.23 -17.31
CA GLY A 166 -6.08 1.09 -16.66
C GLY A 166 -5.26 0.50 -15.52
N ASP A 167 -4.35 1.30 -14.93
CA ASP A 167 -3.53 0.84 -13.80
C ASP A 167 -4.35 0.70 -12.53
N TRP A 168 -5.24 1.66 -12.27
CA TRP A 168 -6.17 1.60 -11.16
C TRP A 168 -7.12 0.42 -11.29
N TRP A 169 -7.72 0.25 -12.45
CA TRP A 169 -8.62 -0.87 -12.74
C TRP A 169 -7.97 -2.23 -12.45
N ARG A 170 -6.67 -2.39 -12.75
CA ARG A 170 -5.94 -3.65 -12.51
C ARG A 170 -5.68 -3.97 -11.05
N ILE A 171 -5.62 -2.95 -10.17
CA ILE A 171 -5.19 -3.14 -8.78
C ILE A 171 -6.23 -2.76 -7.75
N SER A 172 -7.33 -2.13 -8.16
CA SER A 172 -8.33 -1.61 -7.21
C SER A 172 -9.16 -2.70 -6.52
N ASP A 173 -9.26 -3.89 -7.15
CA ASP A 173 -10.07 -5.01 -6.65
C ASP A 173 -11.51 -4.60 -6.29
N ILE A 174 -12.07 -3.61 -6.99
CA ILE A 174 -13.48 -3.19 -6.91
C ILE A 174 -14.09 -3.20 -8.29
N GLU A 175 -15.39 -3.46 -8.35
CA GLU A 175 -16.18 -3.31 -9.57
C GLU A 175 -16.46 -1.83 -9.87
N ASP A 176 -17.05 -1.56 -11.01
CA ASP A 176 -17.36 -0.18 -11.45
C ASP A 176 -18.22 0.62 -10.46
N ASP A 177 -19.04 -0.05 -9.66
CA ASP A 177 -19.90 0.53 -8.63
C ASP A 177 -19.38 0.35 -7.20
N GLY A 178 -18.16 -0.19 -7.04
CA GLY A 178 -17.52 -0.36 -5.74
C GLY A 178 -16.90 0.92 -5.18
N CYS A 179 -16.39 0.83 -3.95
CA CYS A 179 -15.70 1.94 -3.31
C CYS A 179 -14.61 1.51 -2.32
N LEU A 180 -13.71 2.46 -2.01
CA LEU A 180 -12.68 2.35 -0.97
C LEU A 180 -12.78 3.52 -0.02
N LEU A 181 -12.76 3.25 1.29
CA LEU A 181 -12.62 4.29 2.32
C LEU A 181 -11.15 4.37 2.75
N VAL A 182 -10.54 5.52 2.52
CA VAL A 182 -9.14 5.79 2.78
C VAL A 182 -8.97 6.76 3.94
N ARG A 183 -8.09 6.43 4.88
CA ARG A 183 -7.75 7.24 6.04
C ARG A 183 -6.79 8.38 5.65
N PRO A 184 -6.66 9.43 6.50
CA PRO A 184 -5.72 10.53 6.27
C PRO A 184 -4.25 10.08 6.14
N ASP A 185 -3.88 8.96 6.77
CA ASP A 185 -2.54 8.34 6.68
C ASP A 185 -2.35 7.47 5.42
N ARG A 186 -3.32 7.52 4.50
CA ARG A 186 -3.33 6.77 3.23
C ARG A 186 -3.39 5.25 3.39
N HIS A 187 -3.92 4.76 4.52
CA HIS A 187 -4.28 3.37 4.68
C HIS A 187 -5.76 3.16 4.36
N ILE A 188 -6.07 2.02 3.78
CA ILE A 188 -7.43 1.64 3.44
C ILE A 188 -8.12 1.17 4.71
N ALA A 189 -9.15 1.91 5.12
CA ALA A 189 -9.94 1.57 6.28
C ALA A 189 -10.97 0.49 5.99
N TRP A 190 -11.54 0.51 4.79
CA TRP A 190 -12.59 -0.38 4.35
C TRP A 190 -12.74 -0.37 2.83
N ARG A 191 -13.32 -1.45 2.30
CA ARG A 191 -13.62 -1.63 0.88
C ARG A 191 -14.97 -2.29 0.71
N SER A 192 -15.77 -1.82 -0.28
CA SER A 192 -16.89 -2.56 -0.83
C SER A 192 -16.60 -2.87 -2.29
N ALA A 193 -16.54 -4.14 -2.62
CA ALA A 193 -16.24 -4.56 -3.99
C ALA A 193 -17.35 -4.13 -4.97
N GLN A 194 -18.60 -4.09 -4.52
CA GLN A 194 -19.80 -3.74 -5.30
C GLN A 194 -20.71 -2.84 -4.48
N LEU A 195 -21.70 -2.22 -5.15
CA LEU A 195 -22.73 -1.43 -4.52
C LEU A 195 -23.71 -2.32 -3.76
N PRO A 196 -23.91 -2.15 -2.44
CA PRO A 196 -24.95 -2.84 -1.68
C PRO A 196 -26.33 -2.19 -1.91
N ASP A 197 -27.39 -2.87 -1.48
CA ASP A 197 -28.77 -2.38 -1.58
C ASP A 197 -28.96 -1.03 -0.84
N ASP A 198 -28.29 -0.84 0.32
CA ASP A 198 -28.32 0.41 1.08
C ASP A 198 -26.89 0.89 1.39
N PRO A 199 -26.27 1.66 0.49
CA PRO A 199 -24.92 2.17 0.68
C PRO A 199 -24.81 3.17 1.86
N ALA A 200 -25.89 3.86 2.23
CA ALA A 200 -25.88 4.79 3.34
C ALA A 200 -25.85 4.05 4.69
N ALA A 201 -26.65 2.98 4.84
CA ALA A 201 -26.61 2.14 6.03
C ALA A 201 -25.25 1.46 6.18
N GLU A 202 -24.67 0.94 5.09
CA GLU A 202 -23.37 0.29 5.12
C GLU A 202 -22.25 1.27 5.50
N LEU A 203 -22.22 2.46 4.89
CA LEU A 203 -21.22 3.48 5.23
C LEU A 203 -21.36 3.98 6.67
N ARG A 204 -22.59 4.11 7.17
CA ARG A 204 -22.86 4.46 8.58
C ARG A 204 -22.34 3.38 9.53
N ARG A 205 -22.54 2.11 9.22
CA ARG A 205 -22.04 0.98 10.00
C ARG A 205 -20.51 1.02 10.08
N VAL A 206 -19.84 1.19 8.93
CA VAL A 206 -18.38 1.26 8.82
C VAL A 206 -17.81 2.43 9.61
N LEU A 207 -18.35 3.64 9.41
CA LEU A 207 -17.90 4.83 10.13
C LEU A 207 -18.20 4.73 11.62
N GLY A 208 -19.35 4.17 12.00
CA GLY A 208 -19.70 3.91 13.39
C GLY A 208 -18.70 3.03 14.10
N GLN A 209 -18.29 1.92 13.47
CA GLN A 209 -17.26 1.03 13.99
C GLN A 209 -15.89 1.74 14.09
N MET A 210 -15.44 2.38 13.02
CA MET A 210 -14.11 3.03 12.97
C MET A 210 -13.94 4.15 13.99
N LEU A 211 -15.03 4.88 14.28
CA LEU A 211 -15.03 6.03 15.18
C LEU A 211 -15.46 5.65 16.60
N ALA A 212 -15.68 4.37 16.85
CA ALA A 212 -16.20 3.85 18.12
C ALA A 212 -17.46 4.61 18.61
N LEU A 213 -18.33 4.97 17.66
CA LEU A 213 -19.59 5.63 17.96
C LEU A 213 -20.52 4.59 18.63
N SER A 214 -20.73 4.73 19.93
CA SER A 214 -21.69 3.91 20.67
C SER A 214 -23.06 4.06 20.03
N ASP A 215 -23.72 2.95 19.72
CA ASP A 215 -25.11 2.98 19.31
C ASP A 215 -25.91 3.56 20.48
N PRO A 216 -26.65 4.68 20.32
CA PRO A 216 -27.43 5.27 21.41
C PRO A 216 -28.46 4.31 22.01
N ALA A 217 -28.72 3.17 21.36
CA ALA A 217 -29.59 2.11 21.88
C ALA A 217 -28.90 1.24 22.95
N THR A 218 -27.59 1.12 22.98
CA THR A 218 -26.86 0.28 23.97
C THR A 218 -26.48 1.01 25.26
N CYS A 219 -26.65 2.33 25.33
CA CYS A 219 -26.28 3.13 26.49
C CYS A 219 -27.39 3.24 27.56
N ARG A 220 -28.50 2.49 27.46
CA ARG A 220 -29.63 2.59 28.41
C ARG A 220 -29.68 1.56 29.53
N ASP A 221 -28.88 0.53 29.50
CA ASP A 221 -29.03 -0.61 30.44
C ASP A 221 -27.96 -0.74 31.53
N ASP A 222 -26.96 0.13 31.63
CA ASP A 222 -25.86 -0.01 32.60
C ASP A 222 -25.86 1.05 33.75
N LEU A 223 -26.98 1.69 34.05
CA LEU A 223 -27.10 2.55 35.24
C LEU A 223 -28.00 1.92 36.32
N SER A 224 -27.77 0.67 36.67
CA SER A 224 -28.25 0.11 37.93
C SER A 224 -27.13 0.12 38.97
N PHE A 225 -27.04 1.19 39.75
CA PHE A 225 -26.23 1.21 40.97
C PHE A 225 -26.88 0.26 42.02
N PRO A 226 -26.13 -0.66 42.62
CA PRO A 226 -26.62 -1.40 43.78
C PRO A 226 -26.67 -0.45 44.98
N GLN A 227 -27.81 -0.51 45.70
CA GLN A 227 -28.01 0.13 46.99
C GLN A 227 -27.26 -0.63 48.11
#